data_5a0739adb389e6f3ef5f6cb6064e81d6
#
_entry.id   5a0739adb389e6f3ef5f6cb6064e81d6
#
_cell.length_a   1.000
_cell.length_b   1.000
_cell.length_c   1.000
_cell.angle_alpha   90.00
_cell.angle_beta   90.00
_cell.angle_gamma   90.00
#
_symmetry.space_group_name_H-M   'P 1'
#
loop_
_entity.id
_entity.type
_entity.pdbx_description
1 polymer ?
#
loop_
_entity_poly.entity_id
_entity_poly.type
_entity_poly.pdbx_seq_one_letter_code
_entity_poly.pdbx_strand_id
1 'polypeptide(L)'
;MSSINLTHHFLIAMPNMADPYFAKTLTYICEHNDQGALGLVVNRPIDMTLQALFERLSLSLRDSKILDAPIYFGGPVQTDRGFVLHAPAGNWQATLRVRDLIGLTTSKDILEAVGRGEGPERMLVTLGYAGWSPGQLEHELSQNAWLTVEARDAILFETPAEERLPAAMELLGLDYARLQDSAGHA
;
A
#
# COMPACT_ATOMS: atom_id res chain seq x y z
N MET A 1 -13.55 -25.37 -7.17
CA MET A 1 -13.15 -24.12 -7.84
C MET A 1 -12.09 -23.41 -7.03
N SER A 2 -10.97 -23.19 -7.64
CA SER A 2 -9.93 -22.40 -6.98
C SER A 2 -10.31 -20.93 -7.07
N SER A 3 -10.42 -20.28 -5.93
CA SER A 3 -10.60 -18.84 -5.90
C SER A 3 -9.25 -18.15 -6.08
N ILE A 4 -9.26 -17.00 -6.76
CA ILE A 4 -8.05 -16.19 -6.91
C ILE A 4 -7.72 -15.59 -5.55
N ASN A 5 -6.45 -15.69 -5.15
CA ASN A 5 -5.96 -15.04 -3.94
C ASN A 5 -4.82 -14.09 -4.32
N LEU A 6 -5.10 -12.79 -4.22
CA LEU A 6 -4.15 -11.75 -4.61
C LEU A 6 -3.40 -11.15 -3.41
N THR A 7 -3.44 -11.80 -2.25
CA THR A 7 -2.62 -11.37 -1.11
C THR A 7 -1.16 -11.32 -1.54
N HIS A 8 -0.47 -10.25 -1.15
CA HIS A 8 0.93 -10.00 -1.53
C HIS A 8 1.09 -9.80 -3.05
N HIS A 9 0.10 -9.17 -3.67
CA HIS A 9 0.17 -8.75 -5.06
C HIS A 9 -0.01 -7.25 -5.16
N PHE A 10 0.54 -6.67 -6.22
CA PHE A 10 0.22 -5.30 -6.60
C PHE A 10 -0.97 -5.31 -7.55
N LEU A 11 -1.85 -4.34 -7.38
CA LEU A 11 -2.85 -3.96 -8.38
C LEU A 11 -2.39 -2.67 -9.05
N ILE A 12 -2.35 -2.70 -10.37
CA ILE A 12 -1.99 -1.54 -11.18
C ILE A 12 -3.25 -1.08 -11.88
N ALA A 13 -3.66 0.18 -11.61
CA ALA A 13 -4.85 0.73 -12.23
C ALA A 13 -4.62 0.90 -13.73
N MET A 14 -5.59 0.46 -14.53
CA MET A 14 -5.52 0.65 -15.98
C MET A 14 -5.62 2.15 -16.32
N PRO A 15 -4.94 2.62 -17.38
CA PRO A 15 -4.90 4.06 -17.70
C PRO A 15 -6.28 4.71 -17.90
N ASN A 16 -7.30 3.92 -18.31
CA ASN A 16 -8.64 4.41 -18.53
C ASN A 16 -9.51 4.42 -17.29
N MET A 17 -8.95 4.08 -16.12
CA MET A 17 -9.70 4.12 -14.86
C MET A 17 -10.06 5.56 -14.51
N ALA A 18 -11.36 5.82 -14.37
CA ALA A 18 -11.87 7.17 -14.12
C ALA A 18 -11.89 7.55 -12.65
N ASP A 19 -11.74 6.58 -11.72
CA ASP A 19 -11.81 6.84 -10.29
C ASP A 19 -10.62 7.70 -9.85
N PRO A 20 -10.86 8.91 -9.29
CA PRO A 20 -9.77 9.82 -8.93
C PRO A 20 -8.88 9.30 -7.82
N TYR A 21 -9.36 8.37 -6.99
CA TYR A 21 -8.56 7.80 -5.91
C TYR A 21 -7.55 6.77 -6.43
N PHE A 22 -7.86 6.10 -7.54
CA PHE A 22 -7.06 4.97 -8.01
C PHE A 22 -6.33 5.19 -9.33
N ALA A 23 -6.63 6.28 -10.05
CA ALA A 23 -5.93 6.57 -11.30
C ALA A 23 -4.41 6.67 -11.07
N LYS A 24 -3.62 5.93 -11.84
CA LYS A 24 -2.16 5.89 -11.76
C LYS A 24 -1.65 5.45 -10.39
N THR A 25 -2.41 4.62 -9.67
CA THR A 25 -1.98 4.12 -8.38
C THR A 25 -1.39 2.73 -8.49
N LEU A 26 -0.52 2.46 -7.52
CA LEU A 26 -0.06 1.11 -7.21
C LEU A 26 -0.65 0.74 -5.86
N THR A 27 -1.46 -0.32 -5.82
CA THR A 27 -2.09 -0.79 -4.59
C THR A 27 -1.50 -2.14 -4.21
N TYR A 28 -1.14 -2.28 -2.93
CA TYR A 28 -0.63 -3.53 -2.38
C TYR A 28 -1.75 -4.24 -1.64
N ILE A 29 -2.05 -5.47 -2.02
CA ILE A 29 -3.12 -6.25 -1.40
C ILE A 29 -2.59 -6.96 -0.15
N CYS A 30 -3.13 -6.57 0.99
CA CYS A 30 -2.75 -7.12 2.29
C CYS A 30 -3.55 -8.37 2.65
N GLU A 31 -4.79 -8.45 2.17
CA GLU A 31 -5.65 -9.60 2.43
C GLU A 31 -6.67 -9.73 1.31
N HIS A 32 -6.93 -10.96 0.88
CA HIS A 32 -7.94 -11.23 -0.14
C HIS A 32 -8.53 -12.63 0.12
N ASN A 33 -9.85 -12.69 0.26
CA ASN A 33 -10.56 -13.95 0.49
C ASN A 33 -12.03 -13.80 0.09
N ASP A 34 -12.87 -14.77 0.46
CA ASP A 34 -14.31 -14.77 0.16
C ASP A 34 -15.04 -13.59 0.78
N GLN A 35 -14.48 -12.99 1.81
CA GLN A 35 -15.09 -11.87 2.54
C GLN A 35 -14.73 -10.51 1.94
N GLY A 36 -13.88 -10.49 0.92
CA GLY A 36 -13.46 -9.27 0.26
C GLY A 36 -11.95 -9.13 0.20
N ALA A 37 -11.48 -7.89 0.07
CA ALA A 37 -10.06 -7.61 0.02
C ALA A 37 -9.76 -6.30 0.74
N LEU A 38 -8.52 -6.20 1.24
CA LEU A 38 -7.99 -5.01 1.87
C LEU A 38 -6.63 -4.69 1.25
N GLY A 39 -6.45 -3.46 0.82
CA GLY A 39 -5.20 -3.02 0.21
C GLY A 39 -4.81 -1.62 0.64
N LEU A 40 -3.57 -1.27 0.34
CA LEU A 40 -3.01 0.05 0.58
C LEU A 40 -2.44 0.60 -0.71
N VAL A 41 -2.82 1.83 -1.06
CA VAL A 41 -2.13 2.57 -2.11
C VAL A 41 -0.75 2.93 -1.54
N VAL A 42 0.31 2.64 -2.31
CA VAL A 42 1.68 2.76 -1.78
C VAL A 42 2.54 3.74 -2.57
N ASN A 43 1.98 4.48 -3.51
CA ASN A 43 2.75 5.43 -4.33
C ASN A 43 2.21 6.86 -4.31
N ARG A 44 1.39 7.21 -3.32
CA ARG A 44 0.84 8.57 -3.17
C ARG A 44 1.21 9.20 -1.85
N PRO A 45 2.38 9.84 -1.75
CA PRO A 45 2.70 10.62 -0.54
C PRO A 45 1.75 11.81 -0.41
N ILE A 46 1.38 12.13 0.82
CA ILE A 46 0.60 13.33 1.13
C ILE A 46 1.53 14.38 1.73
N ASP A 47 1.03 15.58 1.88
CA ASP A 47 1.80 16.69 2.46
C ASP A 47 1.82 16.57 4.00
N MET A 48 2.43 15.49 4.47
CA MET A 48 2.59 15.21 5.90
C MET A 48 3.82 14.32 6.08
N THR A 49 4.66 14.67 7.06
CA THR A 49 5.82 13.87 7.41
C THR A 49 5.52 12.98 8.62
N LEU A 50 6.38 12.00 8.85
CA LEU A 50 6.29 11.16 10.04
C LEU A 50 6.37 12.01 11.31
N GLN A 51 7.24 13.03 11.32
CA GLN A 51 7.34 13.94 12.45
C GLN A 51 6.01 14.63 12.74
N ALA A 52 5.33 15.15 11.70
CA ALA A 52 4.05 15.82 11.85
C ALA A 52 2.99 14.87 12.40
N LEU A 53 2.97 13.62 11.94
CA LEU A 53 2.04 12.62 12.46
C LEU A 53 2.30 12.35 13.93
N PHE A 54 3.57 12.18 14.32
CA PHE A 54 3.94 11.91 15.71
C PHE A 54 3.55 13.08 16.62
N GLU A 55 3.73 14.31 16.15
CA GLU A 55 3.29 15.49 16.90
C GLU A 55 1.79 15.49 17.15
N ARG A 56 1.00 15.12 16.13
CA ARG A 56 -0.46 15.01 16.28
C ARG A 56 -0.88 13.96 17.29
N LEU A 57 -0.11 12.88 17.38
CA LEU A 57 -0.38 11.78 18.30
C LEU A 57 0.23 11.99 19.68
N SER A 58 0.91 13.11 19.89
CA SER A 58 1.65 13.41 21.13
C SER A 58 2.70 12.34 21.44
N LEU A 59 3.36 11.86 20.39
CA LEU A 59 4.44 10.87 20.50
C LEU A 59 5.78 11.55 20.17
N SER A 60 6.83 11.14 20.88
CA SER A 60 8.20 11.55 20.57
C SER A 60 8.77 10.69 19.46
N LEU A 61 9.60 11.28 18.61
CA LEU A 61 10.31 10.56 17.56
C LEU A 61 11.79 10.85 17.69
N ARG A 62 12.56 9.86 18.15
CA ARG A 62 13.97 10.03 18.46
C ARG A 62 14.91 9.96 17.26
N ASP A 63 14.55 9.14 16.26
CA ASP A 63 15.42 8.94 15.11
C ASP A 63 15.27 10.10 14.11
N SER A 64 16.30 10.94 14.05
CA SER A 64 16.31 12.09 13.16
C SER A 64 16.35 11.70 11.68
N LYS A 65 16.71 10.47 11.36
CA LYS A 65 16.84 10.03 9.97
C LYS A 65 15.48 9.82 9.32
N ILE A 66 14.43 9.58 10.11
CA ILE A 66 13.10 9.29 9.57
C ILE A 66 12.08 10.41 9.81
N LEU A 67 12.49 11.54 10.37
CA LEU A 67 11.59 12.66 10.66
C LEU A 67 10.85 13.13 9.41
N ASP A 68 11.55 13.20 8.28
CA ASP A 68 11.01 13.70 7.03
C ASP A 68 10.38 12.60 6.15
N ALA A 69 10.30 11.37 6.64
CA ALA A 69 9.68 10.29 5.90
C ALA A 69 8.22 10.64 5.58
N PRO A 70 7.76 10.43 4.33
CA PRO A 70 6.40 10.82 3.97
C PRO A 70 5.37 9.87 4.56
N ILE A 71 4.17 10.41 4.79
CA ILE A 71 2.98 9.62 5.05
C ILE A 71 2.25 9.48 3.71
N TYR A 72 1.61 8.35 3.49
CA TYR A 72 0.97 8.05 2.22
C TYR A 72 -0.55 8.05 2.34
N PHE A 73 -1.21 8.46 1.27
CA PHE A 73 -2.64 8.19 1.11
C PHE A 73 -2.80 6.70 0.78
N GLY A 74 -3.38 5.93 1.70
CA GLY A 74 -3.51 4.48 1.54
C GLY A 74 -4.81 4.03 0.89
N GLY A 75 -5.80 4.92 0.85
CA GLY A 75 -7.10 4.62 0.25
C GLY A 75 -8.20 5.49 0.83
N PRO A 76 -9.41 5.38 0.26
CA PRO A 76 -10.50 6.29 0.64
C PRO A 76 -11.27 5.89 1.90
N VAL A 77 -10.97 4.73 2.51
CA VAL A 77 -11.69 4.26 3.69
C VAL A 77 -10.91 4.63 4.95
N GLN A 78 -11.59 5.18 5.96
CA GLN A 78 -11.00 5.57 7.25
C GLN A 78 -9.73 6.42 7.06
N THR A 79 -9.85 7.51 6.34
CA THR A 79 -8.71 8.34 5.93
C THR A 79 -8.00 9.04 7.10
N ASP A 80 -8.60 9.05 8.28
CA ASP A 80 -8.01 9.59 9.50
C ASP A 80 -7.26 8.53 10.32
N ARG A 81 -7.30 7.27 9.90
CA ARG A 81 -6.68 6.17 10.63
C ARG A 81 -5.35 5.78 10.00
N GLY A 82 -4.34 5.57 10.87
CA GLY A 82 -3.02 5.15 10.43
C GLY A 82 -2.90 3.65 10.28
N PHE A 83 -2.21 3.23 9.24
CA PHE A 83 -1.88 1.84 8.95
C PHE A 83 -0.38 1.76 8.71
N VAL A 84 0.29 0.81 9.36
CA VAL A 84 1.74 0.63 9.20
C VAL A 84 1.99 -0.70 8.51
N LEU A 85 2.51 -0.63 7.29
CA LEU A 85 2.98 -1.80 6.55
C LEU A 85 4.47 -1.94 6.87
N HIS A 86 4.90 -3.12 7.30
CA HIS A 86 6.26 -3.24 7.85
C HIS A 86 6.85 -4.62 7.68
N ALA A 87 8.16 -4.70 7.83
CA ALA A 87 8.93 -5.94 7.88
C ALA A 87 10.09 -5.75 8.87
N PRO A 88 10.34 -6.70 9.76
CA PRO A 88 9.61 -7.96 9.97
C PRO A 88 8.20 -7.74 10.55
N ALA A 89 7.39 -8.81 10.56
CA ALA A 89 5.99 -8.70 11.00
C ALA A 89 5.85 -8.40 12.49
N GLY A 90 6.70 -8.95 13.33
CA GLY A 90 6.64 -8.69 14.78
C GLY A 90 5.36 -9.18 15.44
N ASN A 91 5.13 -8.71 16.66
CA ASN A 91 3.99 -9.12 17.49
C ASN A 91 3.30 -7.91 18.11
N TRP A 92 2.88 -6.96 17.28
CA TRP A 92 2.14 -5.79 17.75
C TRP A 92 0.70 -6.18 18.06
N GLN A 93 -0.02 -5.38 18.84
CA GLN A 93 -1.34 -5.74 19.34
C GLN A 93 -2.35 -6.06 18.24
N ALA A 94 -2.35 -5.29 17.15
CA ALA A 94 -3.27 -5.50 16.05
C ALA A 94 -2.50 -5.64 14.74
N THR A 95 -1.90 -6.81 14.55
CA THR A 95 -1.07 -7.11 13.38
C THR A 95 -1.70 -8.21 12.54
N LEU A 96 -1.93 -7.91 11.27
CA LEU A 96 -2.26 -8.89 10.24
C LEU A 96 -0.95 -9.30 9.57
N ARG A 97 -0.63 -10.58 9.62
CA ARG A 97 0.52 -11.11 8.86
C ARG A 97 0.10 -11.29 7.42
N VAL A 98 0.66 -10.48 6.54
CA VAL A 98 0.30 -10.52 5.11
C VAL A 98 0.94 -11.73 4.45
N ARG A 99 2.26 -11.83 4.55
CA ARG A 99 3.02 -12.95 3.99
C ARG A 99 4.42 -12.96 4.59
N ASP A 100 4.89 -14.14 4.98
CA ASP A 100 6.24 -14.35 5.50
C ASP A 100 6.62 -13.30 6.55
N LEU A 101 7.45 -12.31 6.16
CA LEU A 101 7.95 -11.30 7.07
C LEU A 101 7.17 -9.99 7.03
N ILE A 102 6.14 -9.88 6.21
CA ILE A 102 5.39 -8.62 6.06
C ILE A 102 4.15 -8.64 6.94
N GLY A 103 3.98 -7.57 7.72
CA GLY A 103 2.80 -7.37 8.56
C GLY A 103 2.15 -6.03 8.29
N LEU A 104 0.86 -5.94 8.63
CA LEU A 104 0.10 -4.71 8.61
C LEU A 104 -0.43 -4.48 10.03
N THR A 105 -0.04 -3.39 10.66
CA THR A 105 -0.42 -3.10 12.04
C THR A 105 -1.26 -1.82 12.10
N THR A 106 -2.34 -1.88 12.86
CA THR A 106 -3.25 -0.74 13.06
C THR A 106 -3.24 -0.24 14.50
N SER A 107 -2.53 -0.89 15.40
CA SER A 107 -2.46 -0.50 16.81
C SER A 107 -1.34 0.52 17.03
N LYS A 108 -1.54 1.38 18.03
CA LYS A 108 -0.63 2.49 18.32
C LYS A 108 0.73 2.04 18.82
N ASP A 109 0.82 0.85 19.40
CA ASP A 109 2.05 0.33 20.01
C ASP A 109 3.24 0.29 19.04
N ILE A 110 3.00 0.03 17.75
CA ILE A 110 4.08 0.04 16.77
C ILE A 110 4.66 1.45 16.60
N LEU A 111 3.80 2.48 16.58
CA LEU A 111 4.28 3.86 16.47
C LEU A 111 5.02 4.30 17.73
N GLU A 112 4.55 3.87 18.90
CA GLU A 112 5.27 4.13 20.15
C GLU A 112 6.66 3.51 20.11
N ALA A 113 6.77 2.28 19.60
CA ALA A 113 8.07 1.61 19.45
C ALA A 113 8.97 2.34 18.44
N VAL A 114 8.41 2.76 17.31
CA VAL A 114 9.16 3.55 16.32
C VAL A 114 9.69 4.84 16.96
N GLY A 115 8.88 5.49 17.79
CA GLY A 115 9.29 6.70 18.51
C GLY A 115 10.48 6.48 19.42
N ARG A 116 10.60 5.29 20.00
CA ARG A 116 11.72 4.93 20.88
C ARG A 116 12.95 4.39 20.12
N GLY A 117 12.84 4.26 18.79
CA GLY A 117 13.91 3.64 18.00
C GLY A 117 13.88 2.12 18.03
N GLU A 118 12.75 1.53 18.42
CA GLU A 118 12.58 0.07 18.57
C GLU A 118 11.57 -0.50 17.57
N GLY A 119 11.25 0.25 16.53
CA GLY A 119 10.30 -0.17 15.53
C GLY A 119 10.86 -1.18 14.53
N PRO A 120 10.06 -1.57 13.52
CA PRO A 120 10.52 -2.51 12.49
C PRO A 120 11.60 -1.87 11.62
N GLU A 121 12.40 -2.71 10.98
CA GLU A 121 13.51 -2.26 10.11
C GLU A 121 13.01 -1.49 8.89
N ARG A 122 11.88 -1.89 8.35
CA ARG A 122 11.29 -1.28 7.16
C ARG A 122 9.82 -1.00 7.43
N MET A 123 9.34 0.16 6.98
CA MET A 123 7.93 0.47 7.14
C MET A 123 7.46 1.53 6.15
N LEU A 124 6.16 1.49 5.88
CA LEU A 124 5.41 2.54 5.20
C LEU A 124 4.23 2.88 6.10
N VAL A 125 3.98 4.15 6.33
CA VAL A 125 2.82 4.59 7.11
C VAL A 125 1.82 5.25 6.15
N THR A 126 0.58 4.76 6.19
CA THR A 126 -0.48 5.31 5.36
C THR A 126 -1.62 5.83 6.23
N LEU A 127 -2.40 6.74 5.68
CA LEU A 127 -3.69 7.13 6.23
C LEU A 127 -4.75 6.58 5.28
N GLY A 128 -5.69 5.83 5.85
CA GLY A 128 -6.74 5.19 5.07
C GLY A 128 -6.31 3.90 4.40
N TYR A 129 -7.29 3.21 3.85
CA TYR A 129 -7.05 1.96 3.12
C TYR A 129 -8.05 1.83 1.97
N ALA A 130 -7.81 0.86 1.09
CA ALA A 130 -8.72 0.50 0.00
C ALA A 130 -9.40 -0.81 0.38
N GLY A 131 -10.73 -0.85 0.24
CA GLY A 131 -11.50 -2.04 0.59
C GLY A 131 -12.36 -2.50 -0.59
N TRP A 132 -12.50 -3.81 -0.71
CA TRP A 132 -13.40 -4.45 -1.69
C TRP A 132 -14.34 -5.37 -0.95
N SER A 133 -15.63 -5.26 -1.27
CA SER A 133 -16.64 -6.18 -0.72
C SER A 133 -16.48 -7.57 -1.33
N PRO A 134 -17.16 -8.60 -0.75
CA PRO A 134 -17.05 -9.96 -1.30
C PRO A 134 -17.37 -10.00 -2.80
N GLY A 135 -16.45 -10.54 -3.60
CA GLY A 135 -16.60 -10.66 -5.04
C GLY A 135 -16.33 -9.40 -5.85
N GLN A 136 -16.16 -8.25 -5.20
CA GLN A 136 -16.00 -6.98 -5.92
C GLN A 136 -14.68 -6.95 -6.71
N LEU A 137 -13.57 -7.33 -6.07
CA LEU A 137 -12.27 -7.30 -6.74
C LEU A 137 -12.25 -8.26 -7.94
N GLU A 138 -12.80 -9.45 -7.75
CA GLU A 138 -12.90 -10.44 -8.83
C GLU A 138 -13.72 -9.90 -10.01
N HIS A 139 -14.82 -9.19 -9.71
CA HIS A 139 -15.63 -8.58 -10.74
C HIS A 139 -14.85 -7.51 -11.50
N GLU A 140 -14.13 -6.65 -10.78
CA GLU A 140 -13.32 -5.59 -11.40
C GLU A 140 -12.21 -6.17 -12.26
N LEU A 141 -11.60 -7.28 -11.83
CA LEU A 141 -10.59 -7.99 -12.62
C LEU A 141 -11.20 -8.50 -13.92
N SER A 142 -12.43 -9.02 -13.87
CA SER A 142 -13.12 -9.51 -15.07
C SER A 142 -13.44 -8.37 -16.05
N GLN A 143 -13.50 -7.13 -15.55
CA GLN A 143 -13.72 -5.94 -16.37
C GLN A 143 -12.41 -5.28 -16.80
N ASN A 144 -11.29 -5.92 -16.54
CA ASN A 144 -9.95 -5.39 -16.89
C ASN A 144 -9.63 -4.04 -16.24
N ALA A 145 -10.17 -3.79 -15.03
CA ALA A 145 -9.89 -2.55 -14.32
C ALA A 145 -8.47 -2.53 -13.74
N TRP A 146 -7.90 -3.69 -13.46
CA TRP A 146 -6.60 -3.83 -12.80
C TRP A 146 -5.71 -4.81 -13.54
N LEU A 147 -4.40 -4.49 -13.56
CA LEU A 147 -3.34 -5.46 -13.84
C LEU A 147 -2.81 -5.95 -12.49
N THR A 148 -2.38 -7.20 -12.43
CA THR A 148 -1.86 -7.77 -11.19
C THR A 148 -0.48 -8.36 -11.40
N VAL A 149 0.36 -8.25 -10.38
CA VAL A 149 1.70 -8.86 -10.37
C VAL A 149 2.08 -9.15 -8.92
N GLU A 150 2.76 -10.27 -8.68
CA GLU A 150 3.24 -10.59 -7.34
C GLU A 150 4.18 -9.49 -6.86
N ALA A 151 4.01 -9.04 -5.61
CA ALA A 151 4.76 -7.92 -5.07
C ALA A 151 6.20 -8.30 -4.76
N ARG A 152 7.04 -7.26 -4.70
CA ARG A 152 8.44 -7.37 -4.28
C ARG A 152 8.67 -6.42 -3.12
N ASP A 153 9.29 -6.92 -2.07
CA ASP A 153 9.59 -6.13 -0.86
C ASP A 153 10.39 -4.87 -1.20
N ALA A 154 11.35 -5.00 -2.13
CA ALA A 154 12.19 -3.88 -2.53
C ALA A 154 11.38 -2.73 -3.13
N ILE A 155 10.31 -3.04 -3.87
CA ILE A 155 9.45 -1.99 -4.44
C ILE A 155 8.68 -1.28 -3.32
N LEU A 156 8.21 -2.04 -2.32
CA LEU A 156 7.48 -1.44 -1.21
C LEU A 156 8.36 -0.55 -0.34
N PHE A 157 9.55 -1.00 0.03
CA PHE A 157 10.33 -0.38 1.10
C PHE A 157 11.61 0.30 0.64
N GLU A 158 12.12 0.01 -0.54
CA GLU A 158 13.41 0.52 -0.99
C GLU A 158 13.31 1.44 -2.20
N THR A 159 12.20 1.37 -2.95
CA THR A 159 12.01 2.17 -4.16
C THR A 159 11.33 3.49 -3.83
N PRO A 160 11.83 4.64 -4.33
CA PRO A 160 11.14 5.92 -4.15
C PRO A 160 9.70 5.88 -4.66
N ALA A 161 8.83 6.65 -4.01
CA ALA A 161 7.39 6.59 -4.28
C ALA A 161 7.04 6.76 -5.76
N GLU A 162 7.68 7.73 -6.43
CA GLU A 162 7.41 8.03 -7.84
C GLU A 162 7.92 6.96 -8.80
N GLU A 163 8.78 6.07 -8.33
CA GLU A 163 9.35 5.00 -9.14
C GLU A 163 8.68 3.65 -8.88
N ARG A 164 7.79 3.57 -7.89
CA ARG A 164 7.16 2.29 -7.52
C ARG A 164 6.25 1.74 -8.61
N LEU A 165 5.42 2.59 -9.19
CA LEU A 165 4.53 2.16 -10.27
C LEU A 165 5.33 1.70 -11.50
N PRO A 166 6.29 2.49 -12.02
CA PRO A 166 7.13 1.99 -13.12
C PRO A 166 7.86 0.69 -12.80
N ALA A 167 8.37 0.54 -11.56
CA ALA A 167 9.07 -0.68 -11.15
C ALA A 167 8.13 -1.90 -11.19
N ALA A 168 6.89 -1.74 -10.71
CA ALA A 168 5.91 -2.82 -10.77
C ALA A 168 5.54 -3.16 -12.22
N MET A 169 5.45 -2.16 -13.08
CA MET A 169 5.17 -2.36 -14.50
C MET A 169 6.29 -3.16 -15.19
N GLU A 170 7.53 -2.91 -14.80
CA GLU A 170 8.67 -3.67 -15.33
C GLU A 170 8.57 -5.16 -15.03
N LEU A 171 8.01 -5.52 -13.86
CA LEU A 171 7.79 -6.92 -13.52
C LEU A 171 6.86 -7.62 -14.52
N LEU A 172 5.98 -6.87 -15.16
CA LEU A 172 5.08 -7.37 -16.19
C LEU A 172 5.65 -7.24 -17.59
N GLY A 173 6.84 -6.63 -17.74
CA GLY A 173 7.41 -6.33 -19.06
C GLY A 173 6.65 -5.24 -19.79
N LEU A 174 5.96 -4.34 -19.08
CA LEU A 174 5.12 -3.31 -19.66
C LEU A 174 5.67 -1.91 -19.41
N ASP A 175 5.29 -0.99 -20.29
CA ASP A 175 5.56 0.44 -20.15
C ASP A 175 4.21 1.15 -20.04
N TYR A 176 4.00 1.87 -18.93
CA TYR A 176 2.74 2.54 -18.66
C TYR A 176 2.40 3.58 -19.75
N ALA A 177 3.41 4.28 -20.28
CA ALA A 177 3.19 5.26 -21.34
C ALA A 177 2.64 4.59 -22.60
N ARG A 178 3.17 3.41 -22.98
CA ARG A 178 2.65 2.65 -24.10
C ARG A 178 1.24 2.15 -23.86
N LEU A 179 0.97 1.76 -22.61
CA LEU A 179 -0.37 1.30 -22.24
C LEU A 179 -1.39 2.43 -22.38
N GLN A 180 -1.02 3.65 -22.00
CA GLN A 180 -1.87 4.82 -22.17
C GLN A 180 -2.13 5.12 -23.66
N ASP A 181 -1.10 5.02 -24.48
CA ASP A 181 -1.23 5.21 -25.91
C ASP A 181 -2.20 4.20 -26.52
N SER A 182 -2.07 2.94 -26.15
CA SER A 182 -2.96 1.88 -26.61
C SER A 182 -4.41 2.16 -26.19
N ALA A 183 -4.63 2.59 -24.97
CA ALA A 183 -5.96 2.94 -24.46
C ALA A 183 -6.52 4.15 -25.21
N GLY A 184 -5.66 5.10 -25.61
CA GLY A 184 -6.07 6.28 -26.35
C GLY A 184 -6.46 6.00 -27.81
N HIS A 185 -6.11 4.85 -28.33
CA HIS A 185 -6.41 4.45 -29.71
C HIS A 185 -7.63 3.54 -29.83
N ALA A 186 -8.25 3.22 -28.73
CA ALA A 186 -9.42 2.30 -28.70
C ALA A 186 -10.74 2.93 -29.20
#